data_4747f69c19061c13e5ec90b39532adeb
#
_entry.id   4747f69c19061c13e5ec90b39532adeb
#
_cell.length_a   1.000
_cell.length_b   1.000
_cell.length_c   1.000
_cell.angle_alpha   90.00
_cell.angle_beta   90.00
_cell.angle_gamma   90.00
#
_symmetry.space_group_name_H-M   'P 1'
#
loop_
_entity.id
_entity.type
_entity.pdbx_description
1 polymer ?
#
loop_
_entity_poly.entity_id
_entity_poly.type
_entity_poly.pdbx_seq_one_letter_code
_entity_poly.pdbx_strand_id
1 'polypeptide(L)'
;MNKYFSIIAGLCAAFLALTSCSDDFLEVKNPTGEPLEEYYTTEETLNEALTAAYAPLHWPDWDGSAYNDLTVDGEIMGDDFWPGGADNTDNQHWHRLFNFEGDGNNTLATLWGDFYSGIKRCNDAIKYSSWPGEASESFRRSMEMQARLLRVYYYNILWHYYGNVPFYLENLALPYTAPQMTADEIYNQLLPELEEIIASNVLPMRWPTAESGRVSQAFAYMLYAEMVMYQNDNSRYATALGYMKQIIEDSNYSLNPSFSDLWQESGEWCAESIFEINYNDDQAQRDWGTPLAAGGTVFPTLCSPNGWGGGEGWDSGQDGWGFLPMRVETYNMYAENDKRRDVTCWDLRAYSYTERYQDTHIWHGKYRPQSANNQDCPTSKNLNYNNNKRIYRYAETLLNAAELLLQTGGSAAEAAGYVNQVRNRAGLESLTTVTIDDIFTERHLEFCGEGKRYFDLVRAEGIPGATQKASTVLVPDSYGYRTNSWTPNKKYIPLSQSELDADPTLVQNNY
;
A
#
# COMPACT_ATOMS: atom_id res chain seq x y z
N MET A 1 -44.58 -71.39 15.90
CA MET A 1 -43.21 -71.27 15.31
C MET A 1 -43.04 -70.04 14.42
N ASN A 2 -44.05 -69.50 13.76
CA ASN A 2 -43.90 -68.39 12.80
C ASN A 2 -43.75 -66.98 13.38
N LYS A 3 -44.13 -66.70 14.65
CA LYS A 3 -44.02 -65.37 15.26
C LYS A 3 -42.59 -65.02 15.72
N TYR A 4 -41.81 -65.98 16.13
CA TYR A 4 -40.41 -65.75 16.56
C TYR A 4 -39.46 -65.59 15.38
N PHE A 5 -39.76 -66.21 14.22
CA PHE A 5 -38.97 -66.03 13.00
C PHE A 5 -39.09 -64.60 12.41
N SER A 6 -40.28 -64.00 12.52
CA SER A 6 -40.51 -62.62 12.04
C SER A 6 -39.84 -61.56 12.93
N ILE A 7 -39.72 -61.83 14.25
CA ILE A 7 -39.06 -60.92 15.21
C ILE A 7 -37.54 -61.00 15.04
N ILE A 8 -36.98 -62.16 14.81
CA ILE A 8 -35.52 -62.35 14.56
C ILE A 8 -35.13 -61.77 13.22
N ALA A 9 -35.91 -61.90 12.16
CA ALA A 9 -35.68 -61.29 10.85
C ALA A 9 -35.77 -59.75 10.91
N GLY A 10 -36.69 -59.16 11.72
CA GLY A 10 -36.80 -57.73 11.94
C GLY A 10 -35.63 -57.16 12.76
N LEU A 11 -35.11 -57.84 13.73
CA LEU A 11 -33.94 -57.46 14.52
C LEU A 11 -32.64 -57.54 13.72
N CYS A 12 -32.46 -58.58 12.84
CA CYS A 12 -31.33 -58.64 11.96
C CYS A 12 -31.32 -57.55 10.86
N ALA A 13 -32.49 -57.18 10.31
CA ALA A 13 -32.61 -56.09 9.37
C ALA A 13 -32.36 -54.70 10.02
N ALA A 14 -32.75 -54.52 11.28
CA ALA A 14 -32.45 -53.29 12.04
C ALA A 14 -30.95 -53.17 12.42
N PHE A 15 -30.25 -54.28 12.66
CA PHE A 15 -28.80 -54.29 12.94
C PHE A 15 -27.97 -54.06 11.67
N LEU A 16 -28.43 -54.48 10.49
CA LEU A 16 -27.76 -54.22 9.19
C LEU A 16 -27.95 -52.74 8.72
N ALA A 17 -28.98 -52.06 9.22
CA ALA A 17 -29.19 -50.64 8.92
C ALA A 17 -28.33 -49.69 9.79
N LEU A 18 -27.70 -50.17 10.87
CA LEU A 18 -26.87 -49.37 11.77
C LEU A 18 -25.36 -49.43 11.45
N THR A 19 -24.93 -50.24 10.48
CA THR A 19 -23.54 -50.34 10.06
C THR A 19 -23.25 -49.61 8.73
N SER A 20 -24.18 -48.82 8.22
CA SER A 20 -24.10 -48.19 6.91
C SER A 20 -23.89 -46.68 6.96
N CYS A 21 -23.07 -46.23 7.84
CA CYS A 21 -22.43 -44.89 7.71
C CYS A 21 -21.05 -45.02 8.30
N SER A 22 -20.11 -45.52 7.49
CA SER A 22 -18.70 -45.19 7.72
C SER A 22 -18.51 -43.74 7.24
N ASP A 23 -17.77 -42.96 7.99
CA ASP A 23 -17.42 -41.56 7.64
C ASP A 23 -16.76 -41.52 6.22
N ASP A 24 -16.14 -42.60 5.79
CA ASP A 24 -15.56 -42.79 4.44
C ASP A 24 -16.57 -42.66 3.29
N PHE A 25 -17.90 -42.88 3.51
CA PHE A 25 -18.90 -42.71 2.46
C PHE A 25 -19.26 -41.26 2.18
N LEU A 26 -18.95 -40.35 3.12
CA LEU A 26 -19.16 -38.91 2.98
C LEU A 26 -17.90 -38.18 2.52
N GLU A 27 -16.73 -38.83 2.51
CA GLU A 27 -15.53 -38.29 1.92
C GLU A 27 -15.60 -38.40 0.39
N VAL A 28 -16.12 -37.36 -0.25
CA VAL A 28 -15.97 -37.17 -1.68
C VAL A 28 -14.50 -36.81 -1.93
N LYS A 29 -13.66 -37.86 -2.12
CA LYS A 29 -12.30 -37.60 -2.62
C LYS A 29 -12.43 -36.90 -3.97
N ASN A 30 -11.86 -35.71 -4.08
CA ASN A 30 -11.77 -35.03 -5.36
C ASN A 30 -10.95 -35.92 -6.31
N PRO A 31 -11.56 -36.55 -7.35
CA PRO A 31 -10.84 -37.55 -8.17
C PRO A 31 -9.81 -36.90 -9.11
N THR A 32 -9.69 -35.55 -9.12
CA THR A 32 -8.85 -34.81 -10.04
C THR A 32 -7.91 -33.80 -9.33
N GLY A 33 -7.93 -33.71 -8.00
CA GLY A 33 -7.10 -32.78 -7.22
C GLY A 33 -6.19 -33.50 -6.24
N GLU A 34 -4.92 -33.16 -6.23
CA GLU A 34 -3.98 -33.54 -5.19
C GLU A 34 -4.36 -32.83 -3.88
N PRO A 35 -4.36 -33.51 -2.72
CA PRO A 35 -4.56 -32.85 -1.43
C PRO A 35 -3.53 -31.74 -1.22
N LEU A 36 -3.93 -30.59 -0.65
CA LEU A 36 -3.02 -29.47 -0.46
C LEU A 36 -1.81 -29.82 0.40
N GLU A 37 -2.00 -30.73 1.38
CA GLU A 37 -0.93 -31.24 2.25
C GLU A 37 0.10 -32.10 1.50
N GLU A 38 -0.27 -32.70 0.38
CA GLU A 38 0.63 -33.47 -0.49
C GLU A 38 1.31 -32.56 -1.53
N TYR A 39 0.66 -31.46 -1.92
CA TYR A 39 1.18 -30.47 -2.88
C TYR A 39 2.22 -29.54 -2.26
N TYR A 40 1.91 -28.87 -1.14
CA TYR A 40 2.78 -27.86 -0.52
C TYR A 40 3.87 -28.49 0.36
N THR A 41 4.76 -29.28 -0.24
CA THR A 41 5.81 -30.03 0.46
C THR A 41 7.24 -29.57 0.15
N THR A 42 7.48 -28.98 -1.03
CA THR A 42 8.79 -28.54 -1.50
C THR A 42 8.97 -27.02 -1.35
N GLU A 43 10.21 -26.52 -1.44
CA GLU A 43 10.48 -25.07 -1.45
C GLU A 43 9.83 -24.38 -2.66
N GLU A 44 9.77 -25.06 -3.83
CA GLU A 44 9.15 -24.55 -5.03
C GLU A 44 7.64 -24.31 -4.83
N THR A 45 6.90 -25.34 -4.41
CA THR A 45 5.44 -25.24 -4.22
C THR A 45 5.06 -24.30 -3.07
N LEU A 46 5.84 -24.28 -1.99
CA LEU A 46 5.66 -23.31 -0.91
C LEU A 46 5.92 -21.87 -1.38
N ASN A 47 6.92 -21.66 -2.27
CA ASN A 47 7.17 -20.34 -2.83
C ASN A 47 6.04 -19.86 -3.74
N GLU A 48 5.29 -20.75 -4.40
CA GLU A 48 4.07 -20.36 -5.13
C GLU A 48 3.01 -19.76 -4.20
N ALA A 49 2.78 -20.38 -3.03
CA ALA A 49 1.87 -19.86 -2.03
C ALA A 49 2.33 -18.50 -1.48
N LEU A 50 3.63 -18.34 -1.25
CA LEU A 50 4.20 -17.06 -0.83
C LEU A 50 4.06 -16.00 -1.93
N THR A 51 4.35 -16.33 -3.19
CA THR A 51 4.16 -15.44 -4.34
C THR A 51 2.70 -15.00 -4.47
N ALA A 52 1.76 -15.92 -4.28
CA ALA A 52 0.34 -15.60 -4.24
C ALA A 52 -0.02 -14.61 -3.11
N ALA A 53 0.70 -14.62 -1.98
CA ALA A 53 0.52 -13.65 -0.90
C ALA A 53 1.04 -12.25 -1.25
N TYR A 54 2.05 -12.13 -2.13
CA TYR A 54 2.54 -10.85 -2.65
C TYR A 54 1.64 -10.25 -3.74
N ALA A 55 0.91 -11.07 -4.50
CA ALA A 55 0.14 -10.62 -5.67
C ALA A 55 -0.83 -9.45 -5.39
N PRO A 56 -1.55 -9.37 -4.26
CA PRO A 56 -2.45 -8.25 -3.99
C PRO A 56 -1.78 -6.88 -3.84
N LEU A 57 -0.46 -6.79 -3.75
CA LEU A 57 0.25 -5.51 -3.71
C LEU A 57 0.05 -4.66 -4.97
N HIS A 58 -0.15 -5.30 -6.13
CA HIS A 58 -0.30 -4.59 -7.41
C HIS A 58 -1.75 -4.48 -7.91
N TRP A 59 -2.76 -5.06 -7.19
CA TRP A 59 -4.15 -5.03 -7.64
C TRP A 59 -4.84 -3.68 -7.53
N PRO A 60 -4.58 -2.86 -6.47
CA PRO A 60 -5.35 -1.65 -6.22
C PRO A 60 -5.34 -0.63 -7.36
N ASP A 61 -4.31 -0.57 -8.20
CA ASP A 61 -4.27 0.40 -9.29
C ASP A 61 -5.34 0.13 -10.36
N TRP A 62 -5.70 -1.15 -10.59
CA TRP A 62 -6.83 -1.58 -11.42
C TRP A 62 -7.18 -3.04 -11.13
N ASP A 63 -8.28 -3.31 -10.45
CA ASP A 63 -8.76 -4.65 -10.11
C ASP A 63 -9.83 -5.21 -11.07
N GLY A 64 -10.23 -4.42 -12.07
CA GLY A 64 -11.29 -4.75 -13.02
C GLY A 64 -12.63 -4.08 -12.70
N SER A 65 -12.75 -3.42 -11.56
CA SER A 65 -13.97 -2.72 -11.15
C SER A 65 -13.73 -1.23 -10.91
N ALA A 66 -12.61 -0.87 -10.26
CA ALA A 66 -12.26 0.50 -9.94
C ALA A 66 -10.75 0.72 -9.98
N TYR A 67 -10.35 1.98 -9.97
CA TYR A 67 -8.99 2.42 -9.77
C TYR A 67 -8.88 2.93 -8.34
N ASN A 68 -8.12 2.23 -7.49
CA ASN A 68 -7.86 2.60 -6.10
C ASN A 68 -6.35 2.50 -5.83
N ASP A 69 -5.56 3.12 -6.71
CA ASP A 69 -4.11 3.22 -6.51
C ASP A 69 -3.80 3.97 -5.22
N LEU A 70 -3.04 3.37 -4.30
CA LEU A 70 -2.74 3.94 -2.99
C LEU A 70 -2.07 5.31 -3.06
N THR A 71 -1.28 5.57 -4.12
CA THR A 71 -0.67 6.87 -4.33
C THR A 71 -1.73 7.89 -4.73
N VAL A 72 -2.61 7.55 -5.70
CA VAL A 72 -3.73 8.41 -6.08
C VAL A 72 -4.61 8.71 -4.89
N ASP A 73 -5.00 7.69 -4.15
CA ASP A 73 -5.92 7.82 -3.01
C ASP A 73 -5.35 8.71 -1.89
N GLY A 74 -4.04 8.55 -1.60
CA GLY A 74 -3.35 9.41 -0.64
C GLY A 74 -3.20 10.87 -1.11
N GLU A 75 -2.93 11.09 -2.40
CA GLU A 75 -2.73 12.43 -2.95
C GLU A 75 -4.04 13.20 -3.11
N ILE A 76 -5.13 12.58 -3.57
CA ILE A 76 -6.42 13.28 -3.71
C ILE A 76 -6.99 13.74 -2.37
N MET A 77 -6.75 13.00 -1.28
CA MET A 77 -7.17 13.42 0.06
C MET A 77 -6.26 14.53 0.64
N GLY A 78 -5.06 14.71 0.07
CA GLY A 78 -4.08 15.72 0.45
C GLY A 78 -4.37 17.13 -0.09
N ASP A 79 -3.32 17.94 -0.21
CA ASP A 79 -3.35 19.34 -0.66
C ASP A 79 -2.46 19.61 -1.89
N ASP A 80 -1.89 18.57 -2.51
CA ASP A 80 -0.94 18.72 -3.63
C ASP A 80 -1.58 18.58 -5.01
N PHE A 81 -2.64 17.80 -5.14
CA PHE A 81 -3.26 17.47 -6.42
C PHE A 81 -4.77 17.69 -6.40
N TRP A 82 -5.33 17.88 -7.59
CA TRP A 82 -6.77 17.81 -7.83
C TRP A 82 -7.14 16.39 -8.29
N PRO A 83 -8.38 15.91 -8.09
CA PRO A 83 -8.81 14.62 -8.66
C PRO A 83 -8.69 14.56 -10.19
N GLY A 84 -9.08 15.62 -10.91
CA GLY A 84 -8.97 15.66 -12.37
C GLY A 84 -10.03 14.83 -13.10
N GLY A 85 -9.62 14.14 -14.19
CA GLY A 85 -10.51 13.34 -15.03
C GLY A 85 -11.26 14.15 -16.08
N ALA A 86 -12.33 13.59 -16.66
CA ALA A 86 -13.17 14.27 -17.65
C ALA A 86 -14.04 15.36 -17.04
N ASP A 87 -14.60 15.08 -15.87
CA ASP A 87 -15.43 15.98 -15.06
C ASP A 87 -15.54 15.43 -13.62
N ASN A 88 -16.36 16.06 -12.78
CA ASN A 88 -16.52 15.66 -11.38
C ASN A 88 -17.36 14.37 -11.16
N THR A 89 -17.77 13.69 -12.21
CA THR A 89 -18.42 12.38 -12.16
C THR A 89 -17.49 11.25 -12.61
N ASP A 90 -16.36 11.59 -13.20
CA ASP A 90 -15.34 10.63 -13.64
C ASP A 90 -14.56 10.13 -12.42
N ASN A 91 -14.67 8.85 -12.09
CA ASN A 91 -14.25 8.30 -10.81
C ASN A 91 -14.79 9.12 -9.61
N GLN A 92 -16.10 9.29 -9.55
CA GLN A 92 -16.81 10.16 -8.62
C GLN A 92 -16.38 9.97 -7.15
N HIS A 93 -16.00 8.75 -6.75
CA HIS A 93 -15.52 8.45 -5.41
C HIS A 93 -14.28 9.29 -5.04
N TRP A 94 -13.35 9.53 -5.96
CA TRP A 94 -12.19 10.40 -5.71
C TRP A 94 -12.62 11.85 -5.46
N HIS A 95 -13.55 12.41 -6.25
CA HIS A 95 -14.06 13.76 -6.04
C HIS A 95 -14.81 13.91 -4.71
N ARG A 96 -15.55 12.87 -4.31
CA ARG A 96 -16.28 12.86 -3.03
C ARG A 96 -15.31 12.74 -1.85
N LEU A 97 -14.30 11.87 -1.91
CA LEU A 97 -13.27 11.76 -0.86
C LEU A 97 -12.41 13.03 -0.78
N PHE A 98 -12.02 13.60 -1.91
CA PHE A 98 -11.32 14.89 -1.97
C PHE A 98 -12.09 15.99 -1.22
N ASN A 99 -13.39 16.04 -1.35
CA ASN A 99 -14.26 17.05 -0.70
C ASN A 99 -14.78 16.60 0.68
N PHE A 100 -14.29 15.48 1.24
CA PHE A 100 -14.76 14.92 2.51
C PHE A 100 -16.27 14.65 2.55
N GLU A 101 -16.84 14.21 1.44
CA GLU A 101 -18.25 13.87 1.23
C GLU A 101 -18.44 12.39 0.84
N GLY A 102 -17.44 11.54 1.07
CA GLY A 102 -17.55 10.10 0.81
C GLY A 102 -18.72 9.49 1.55
N ASP A 103 -19.30 8.46 0.95
CA ASP A 103 -20.39 7.64 1.51
C ASP A 103 -20.22 6.18 1.08
N GLY A 104 -21.09 5.29 1.50
CA GLY A 104 -20.98 3.86 1.18
C GLY A 104 -21.00 3.52 -0.32
N ASN A 105 -21.46 4.43 -1.19
CA ASN A 105 -21.46 4.27 -2.64
C ASN A 105 -20.30 5.03 -3.32
N ASN A 106 -19.62 5.91 -2.60
CA ASN A 106 -18.54 6.76 -3.08
C ASN A 106 -17.36 6.68 -2.12
N THR A 107 -16.69 5.53 -2.10
CA THR A 107 -15.53 5.20 -1.27
C THR A 107 -14.57 4.29 -2.04
N LEU A 108 -13.45 3.90 -1.46
CA LEU A 108 -12.46 2.99 -2.07
C LEU A 108 -12.92 1.52 -1.93
N ALA A 109 -14.03 1.18 -2.59
CA ALA A 109 -14.75 -0.07 -2.36
C ALA A 109 -13.91 -1.34 -2.61
N THR A 110 -13.04 -1.34 -3.64
CA THR A 110 -12.30 -2.54 -4.03
C THR A 110 -11.06 -2.76 -3.17
N LEU A 111 -10.50 -1.69 -2.60
CA LEU A 111 -9.33 -1.75 -1.72
C LEU A 111 -9.53 -2.72 -0.52
N TRP A 112 -10.75 -2.76 0.02
CA TRP A 112 -11.14 -3.71 1.06
C TRP A 112 -10.98 -5.16 0.60
N GLY A 113 -11.58 -5.52 -0.52
CA GLY A 113 -11.52 -6.87 -1.07
C GLY A 113 -10.11 -7.32 -1.45
N ASP A 114 -9.31 -6.43 -2.03
CA ASP A 114 -7.94 -6.69 -2.43
C ASP A 114 -7.07 -7.06 -1.21
N PHE A 115 -7.11 -6.27 -0.15
CA PHE A 115 -6.27 -6.55 1.02
C PHE A 115 -6.79 -7.67 1.90
N TYR A 116 -8.11 -7.90 2.00
CA TYR A 116 -8.60 -9.12 2.64
C TYR A 116 -8.26 -10.39 1.85
N SER A 117 -8.21 -10.32 0.51
CA SER A 117 -7.65 -11.40 -0.31
C SER A 117 -6.17 -11.63 -0.01
N GLY A 118 -5.41 -10.55 0.21
CA GLY A 118 -4.02 -10.61 0.64
C GLY A 118 -3.85 -11.28 2.00
N ILE A 119 -4.64 -10.87 2.99
CA ILE A 119 -4.65 -11.46 4.35
C ILE A 119 -4.95 -12.96 4.29
N LYS A 120 -5.98 -13.35 3.51
CA LYS A 120 -6.33 -14.76 3.31
C LYS A 120 -5.15 -15.56 2.76
N ARG A 121 -4.46 -15.05 1.73
CA ARG A 121 -3.31 -15.71 1.10
C ARG A 121 -2.10 -15.77 2.03
N CYS A 122 -1.89 -14.75 2.86
CA CYS A 122 -0.89 -14.78 3.92
C CYS A 122 -1.19 -15.89 4.94
N ASN A 123 -2.45 -16.00 5.38
CA ASN A 123 -2.88 -17.07 6.29
C ASN A 123 -2.68 -18.46 5.68
N ASP A 124 -2.98 -18.64 4.39
CA ASP A 124 -2.70 -19.89 3.66
C ASP A 124 -1.20 -20.20 3.63
N ALA A 125 -0.36 -19.22 3.27
CA ALA A 125 1.09 -19.38 3.23
C ALA A 125 1.68 -19.74 4.61
N ILE A 126 1.22 -19.10 5.67
CA ILE A 126 1.61 -19.40 7.06
C ILE A 126 1.20 -20.84 7.42
N LYS A 127 -0.03 -21.23 7.10
CA LYS A 127 -0.53 -22.59 7.34
C LYS A 127 0.32 -23.62 6.61
N TYR A 128 0.58 -23.42 5.32
CA TYR A 128 1.33 -24.38 4.49
C TYR A 128 2.80 -24.48 4.93
N SER A 129 3.41 -23.39 5.37
CA SER A 129 4.79 -23.42 5.90
C SER A 129 4.95 -24.32 7.13
N SER A 130 3.87 -24.58 7.87
CA SER A 130 3.88 -25.46 9.05
C SER A 130 3.72 -26.94 8.73
N TRP A 131 3.32 -27.30 7.50
CA TRP A 131 3.09 -28.69 7.13
C TRP A 131 4.41 -29.46 6.93
N PRO A 132 4.45 -30.77 7.22
CA PRO A 132 5.63 -31.59 6.97
C PRO A 132 5.92 -31.70 5.47
N GLY A 133 7.18 -31.82 5.09
CA GLY A 133 7.60 -31.96 3.69
C GLY A 133 9.12 -31.82 3.54
N GLU A 134 9.57 -31.71 2.28
CA GLU A 134 10.98 -31.72 1.90
C GLU A 134 11.67 -30.36 2.06
N ALA A 135 10.91 -29.26 2.13
CA ALA A 135 11.45 -27.92 2.28
C ALA A 135 12.25 -27.79 3.58
N SER A 136 13.37 -27.05 3.53
CA SER A 136 14.22 -26.82 4.69
C SER A 136 13.50 -26.01 5.79
N GLU A 137 13.86 -26.23 7.04
CA GLU A 137 13.32 -25.48 8.19
C GLU A 137 13.60 -23.98 8.04
N SER A 138 14.79 -23.60 7.56
CA SER A 138 15.17 -22.20 7.33
C SER A 138 14.30 -21.53 6.27
N PHE A 139 13.98 -22.24 5.17
CA PHE A 139 13.06 -21.72 4.15
C PHE A 139 11.65 -21.52 4.71
N ARG A 140 11.10 -22.54 5.38
CA ARG A 140 9.76 -22.46 6.01
C ARG A 140 9.66 -21.33 6.99
N ARG A 141 10.68 -21.13 7.82
CA ARG A 141 10.74 -20.04 8.78
C ARG A 141 10.80 -18.67 8.11
N SER A 142 11.61 -18.54 7.04
CA SER A 142 11.67 -17.31 6.23
C SER A 142 10.33 -17.01 5.56
N MET A 143 9.69 -18.02 4.98
CA MET A 143 8.36 -17.91 4.35
C MET A 143 7.30 -17.45 5.36
N GLU A 144 7.25 -18.08 6.54
CA GLU A 144 6.34 -17.71 7.62
C GLU A 144 6.50 -16.23 8.01
N MET A 145 7.75 -15.77 8.24
CA MET A 145 8.01 -14.39 8.63
C MET A 145 7.64 -13.40 7.52
N GLN A 146 7.89 -13.71 6.26
CA GLN A 146 7.47 -12.86 5.13
C GLN A 146 5.94 -12.79 5.04
N ALA A 147 5.24 -13.91 5.14
CA ALA A 147 3.78 -13.95 5.07
C ALA A 147 3.12 -13.23 6.26
N ARG A 148 3.65 -13.39 7.47
CA ARG A 148 3.21 -12.63 8.66
C ARG A 148 3.42 -11.13 8.47
N LEU A 149 4.57 -10.71 7.98
CA LEU A 149 4.90 -9.30 7.74
C LEU A 149 4.01 -8.66 6.68
N LEU A 150 3.73 -9.37 5.57
CA LEU A 150 2.78 -8.93 4.55
C LEU A 150 1.37 -8.80 5.13
N ARG A 151 0.92 -9.74 5.98
CA ARG A 151 -0.37 -9.67 6.65
C ARG A 151 -0.49 -8.44 7.53
N VAL A 152 0.54 -8.12 8.32
CA VAL A 152 0.60 -6.88 9.10
C VAL A 152 0.49 -5.67 8.19
N TYR A 153 1.20 -5.65 7.06
CA TYR A 153 1.16 -4.55 6.10
C TYR A 153 -0.23 -4.38 5.47
N TYR A 154 -0.90 -5.46 5.07
CA TYR A 154 -2.26 -5.38 4.53
C TYR A 154 -3.27 -4.86 5.56
N TYR A 155 -3.20 -5.34 6.80
CA TYR A 155 -4.01 -4.78 7.88
C TYR A 155 -3.65 -3.33 8.19
N ASN A 156 -2.38 -2.94 8.09
CA ASN A 156 -1.96 -1.54 8.26
C ASN A 156 -2.62 -0.63 7.24
N ILE A 157 -2.73 -1.05 5.97
CA ILE A 157 -3.44 -0.28 4.95
C ILE A 157 -4.93 -0.18 5.27
N LEU A 158 -5.59 -1.29 5.60
CA LEU A 158 -7.00 -1.30 6.00
C LEU A 158 -7.24 -0.40 7.22
N TRP A 159 -6.36 -0.44 8.20
CA TRP A 159 -6.39 0.40 9.38
C TRP A 159 -6.22 1.89 9.07
N HIS A 160 -5.30 2.25 8.18
CA HIS A 160 -5.07 3.63 7.78
C HIS A 160 -6.29 4.24 7.08
N TYR A 161 -6.95 3.48 6.20
CA TYR A 161 -8.09 3.98 5.43
C TYR A 161 -9.42 3.83 6.17
N TYR A 162 -9.72 2.66 6.73
CA TYR A 162 -11.04 2.38 7.29
C TYR A 162 -11.10 2.41 8.83
N GLY A 163 -9.97 2.32 9.50
CA GLY A 163 -9.87 2.31 10.97
C GLY A 163 -10.45 1.06 11.60
N ASN A 164 -11.78 1.02 11.74
CA ASN A 164 -12.48 -0.11 12.33
C ASN A 164 -12.73 -1.21 11.29
N VAL A 165 -12.09 -2.37 11.45
CA VAL A 165 -12.15 -3.46 10.48
C VAL A 165 -12.27 -4.83 11.15
N PRO A 166 -12.85 -5.87 10.51
CA PRO A 166 -12.76 -7.24 10.98
C PRO A 166 -11.32 -7.73 11.09
N PHE A 167 -11.00 -8.40 12.20
CA PHE A 167 -9.64 -8.89 12.43
C PHE A 167 -9.62 -10.39 12.69
N TYR A 168 -8.76 -11.11 11.96
CA TYR A 168 -8.53 -12.54 12.10
C TYR A 168 -7.17 -12.95 11.60
N LEU A 169 -6.55 -13.97 12.23
CA LEU A 169 -5.24 -14.50 11.91
C LEU A 169 -5.27 -15.88 11.25
N GLU A 170 -6.45 -16.48 11.14
CA GLU A 170 -6.72 -17.75 10.45
C GLU A 170 -7.88 -17.56 9.48
N ASN A 171 -7.89 -18.30 8.38
CA ASN A 171 -8.97 -18.18 7.41
C ASN A 171 -10.30 -18.58 8.00
N LEU A 172 -11.30 -17.74 7.74
CA LEU A 172 -12.64 -17.90 8.30
C LEU A 172 -13.36 -19.12 7.68
N ALA A 173 -14.09 -19.85 8.53
CA ALA A 173 -15.09 -20.81 8.10
C ALA A 173 -16.46 -20.12 7.91
N LEU A 174 -17.43 -20.81 7.31
CA LEU A 174 -18.80 -20.30 7.21
C LEU A 174 -19.32 -19.84 8.59
N PRO A 175 -19.93 -18.65 8.69
CA PRO A 175 -20.43 -17.77 7.62
C PRO A 175 -19.42 -16.77 7.03
N TYR A 176 -18.12 -16.92 7.25
CA TYR A 176 -17.03 -16.06 6.75
C TYR A 176 -17.05 -14.62 7.32
N THR A 177 -17.61 -14.44 8.51
CA THR A 177 -17.62 -13.15 9.20
C THR A 177 -16.72 -13.18 10.43
N ALA A 178 -16.11 -12.05 10.76
CA ALA A 178 -15.32 -11.83 11.96
C ALA A 178 -15.76 -10.54 12.65
N PRO A 179 -15.64 -10.43 13.98
CA PRO A 179 -15.94 -9.20 14.68
C PRO A 179 -15.14 -8.02 14.16
N GLN A 180 -15.81 -6.89 13.91
CA GLN A 180 -15.17 -5.63 13.63
C GLN A 180 -14.49 -5.13 14.91
N MET A 181 -13.18 -4.87 14.85
CA MET A 181 -12.41 -4.26 15.93
C MET A 181 -12.28 -2.74 15.69
N THR A 182 -12.14 -1.99 16.76
CA THR A 182 -11.82 -0.57 16.69
C THR A 182 -10.40 -0.34 16.19
N ALA A 183 -10.11 0.85 15.66
CA ALA A 183 -8.78 1.22 15.16
C ALA A 183 -7.68 1.02 16.22
N ASP A 184 -7.96 1.36 17.49
CA ASP A 184 -7.00 1.16 18.58
C ASP A 184 -6.79 -0.32 18.90
N GLU A 185 -7.85 -1.14 18.84
CA GLU A 185 -7.72 -2.59 19.03
C GLU A 185 -6.91 -3.22 17.90
N ILE A 186 -7.13 -2.81 16.63
CA ILE A 186 -6.33 -3.26 15.47
C ILE A 186 -4.85 -2.94 15.68
N TYR A 187 -4.51 -1.69 16.01
CA TYR A 187 -3.13 -1.31 16.32
C TYR A 187 -2.52 -2.18 17.41
N ASN A 188 -3.25 -2.42 18.51
CA ASN A 188 -2.79 -3.22 19.63
C ASN A 188 -2.67 -4.73 19.30
N GLN A 189 -3.29 -5.22 18.24
CA GLN A 189 -3.08 -6.58 17.74
C GLN A 189 -1.87 -6.66 16.79
N LEU A 190 -1.75 -5.69 15.87
CA LEU A 190 -0.72 -5.73 14.83
C LEU A 190 0.67 -5.46 15.36
N LEU A 191 0.81 -4.51 16.29
CA LEU A 191 2.13 -4.07 16.72
C LEU A 191 2.94 -5.15 17.46
N PRO A 192 2.38 -5.94 18.40
CA PRO A 192 3.08 -7.05 19.02
C PRO A 192 3.49 -8.13 18.00
N GLU A 193 2.67 -8.43 16.99
CA GLU A 193 3.03 -9.36 15.93
C GLU A 193 4.24 -8.86 15.13
N LEU A 194 4.26 -7.56 14.80
CA LEU A 194 5.39 -6.93 14.13
C LEU A 194 6.66 -6.94 15.00
N GLU A 195 6.53 -6.69 16.31
CA GLU A 195 7.63 -6.78 17.27
C GLU A 195 8.22 -8.20 17.34
N GLU A 196 7.39 -9.25 17.30
CA GLU A 196 7.84 -10.65 17.24
C GLU A 196 8.60 -10.96 15.94
N ILE A 197 8.09 -10.50 14.79
CA ILE A 197 8.74 -10.68 13.49
C ILE A 197 10.12 -10.02 13.50
N ILE A 198 10.21 -8.79 13.97
CA ILE A 198 11.46 -8.04 14.10
C ILE A 198 12.44 -8.77 15.03
N ALA A 199 11.99 -9.20 16.20
CA ALA A 199 12.83 -9.88 17.21
C ALA A 199 13.31 -11.26 16.74
N SER A 200 12.63 -11.89 15.77
CA SER A 200 13.02 -13.19 15.23
C SER A 200 14.36 -13.16 14.51
N ASN A 201 14.77 -12.01 13.97
CA ASN A 201 15.97 -11.81 13.13
C ASN A 201 16.10 -12.82 11.98
N VAL A 202 14.99 -13.32 11.45
CA VAL A 202 14.97 -14.30 10.35
C VAL A 202 15.15 -13.60 9.01
N LEU A 203 14.53 -12.41 8.84
CA LEU A 203 14.61 -11.66 7.59
C LEU A 203 15.93 -10.88 7.51
N PRO A 204 16.62 -10.85 6.35
CA PRO A 204 17.81 -10.03 6.17
C PRO A 204 17.44 -8.54 6.16
N MET A 205 18.41 -7.68 6.55
CA MET A 205 18.24 -6.22 6.43
C MET A 205 17.89 -5.81 5.00
N ARG A 206 18.54 -6.43 4.01
CA ARG A 206 18.26 -6.27 2.59
C ARG A 206 18.44 -7.62 1.89
N TRP A 207 17.55 -7.94 0.97
CA TRP A 207 17.69 -9.11 0.11
C TRP A 207 18.74 -8.87 -0.98
N PRO A 208 19.44 -9.91 -1.45
CA PRO A 208 20.24 -9.82 -2.67
C PRO A 208 19.40 -9.35 -3.86
N THR A 209 20.00 -8.70 -4.85
CA THR A 209 19.30 -8.14 -6.03
C THR A 209 18.39 -9.15 -6.74
N ALA A 210 18.80 -10.41 -6.84
CA ALA A 210 17.97 -11.47 -7.45
C ALA A 210 16.68 -11.79 -6.67
N GLU A 211 16.58 -11.34 -5.43
CA GLU A 211 15.42 -11.54 -4.53
C GLU A 211 14.72 -10.21 -4.20
N SER A 212 15.01 -9.15 -4.96
CA SER A 212 14.37 -7.84 -4.80
C SER A 212 12.85 -7.96 -4.94
N GLY A 213 12.11 -7.24 -4.11
CA GLY A 213 10.64 -7.35 -4.02
C GLY A 213 10.16 -8.14 -2.81
N ARG A 214 11.05 -8.82 -2.08
CA ARG A 214 10.69 -9.47 -0.81
C ARG A 214 10.75 -8.49 0.35
N VAL A 215 9.79 -8.60 1.27
CA VAL A 215 9.81 -7.82 2.52
C VAL A 215 11.02 -8.22 3.37
N SER A 216 11.72 -7.22 3.92
CA SER A 216 13.00 -7.37 4.63
C SER A 216 12.88 -6.90 6.08
N GLN A 217 13.96 -7.04 6.85
CA GLN A 217 14.04 -6.47 8.19
C GLN A 217 13.93 -4.94 8.16
N ALA A 218 14.54 -4.27 7.17
CA ALA A 218 14.41 -2.82 7.02
C ALA A 218 12.97 -2.40 6.68
N PHE A 219 12.25 -3.19 5.86
CA PHE A 219 10.82 -2.98 5.64
C PHE A 219 10.03 -3.06 6.96
N ALA A 220 10.30 -4.08 7.80
CA ALA A 220 9.63 -4.23 9.09
C ALA A 220 9.92 -3.03 10.01
N TYR A 221 11.14 -2.49 10.00
CA TYR A 221 11.50 -1.29 10.76
C TYR A 221 10.75 -0.04 10.27
N MET A 222 10.62 0.14 8.95
CA MET A 222 9.86 1.26 8.37
C MET A 222 8.38 1.15 8.71
N LEU A 223 7.80 -0.03 8.56
CA LEU A 223 6.40 -0.28 8.93
C LEU A 223 6.13 -0.02 10.42
N TYR A 224 7.06 -0.44 11.29
CA TYR A 224 6.97 -0.16 12.72
C TYR A 224 6.96 1.35 13.01
N ALA A 225 7.87 2.09 12.40
CA ALA A 225 7.93 3.54 12.56
C ALA A 225 6.65 4.21 12.03
N GLU A 226 6.16 3.81 10.85
CA GLU A 226 4.91 4.31 10.27
C GLU A 226 3.72 4.10 11.22
N MET A 227 3.52 2.87 11.70
CA MET A 227 2.41 2.54 12.61
C MET A 227 2.47 3.32 13.92
N VAL A 228 3.64 3.37 14.55
CA VAL A 228 3.86 4.04 15.84
C VAL A 228 3.69 5.55 15.72
N MET A 229 4.20 6.16 14.62
CA MET A 229 4.09 7.60 14.37
C MET A 229 2.65 7.98 13.97
N TYR A 230 1.94 7.16 13.19
CA TYR A 230 0.54 7.42 12.82
C TYR A 230 -0.40 7.31 14.02
N GLN A 231 -0.17 6.34 14.92
CA GLN A 231 -0.92 6.21 16.17
C GLN A 231 -0.58 7.30 17.20
N ASN A 232 0.53 8.03 17.01
CA ASN A 232 1.09 8.94 18.03
C ASN A 232 1.43 8.21 19.34
N ASP A 233 1.93 6.97 19.26
CA ASP A 233 2.35 6.18 20.43
C ASP A 233 3.74 6.61 20.92
N ASN A 234 3.78 7.69 21.69
CA ASN A 234 5.02 8.26 22.22
C ASN A 234 5.83 7.28 23.07
N SER A 235 5.20 6.25 23.64
CA SER A 235 5.89 5.25 24.45
C SER A 235 6.87 4.39 23.65
N ARG A 236 6.69 4.31 22.33
CA ARG A 236 7.48 3.51 21.41
C ARG A 236 8.40 4.32 20.49
N TYR A 237 8.38 5.64 20.57
CA TYR A 237 9.19 6.50 19.71
C TYR A 237 10.70 6.25 19.84
N ALA A 238 11.20 5.98 21.06
CA ALA A 238 12.62 5.65 21.25
C ALA A 238 13.00 4.34 20.56
N THR A 239 12.13 3.33 20.54
CA THR A 239 12.33 2.08 19.83
C THR A 239 12.31 2.31 18.32
N ALA A 240 11.34 3.04 17.80
CA ALA A 240 11.25 3.41 16.38
C ALA A 240 12.50 4.17 15.92
N LEU A 241 12.99 5.15 16.71
CA LEU A 241 14.23 5.86 16.44
C LEU A 241 15.43 4.90 16.38
N GLY A 242 15.48 3.92 17.30
CA GLY A 242 16.51 2.87 17.28
C GLY A 242 16.52 2.07 15.98
N TYR A 243 15.36 1.70 15.45
CA TYR A 243 15.23 1.01 14.17
C TYR A 243 15.63 1.89 12.98
N MET A 244 15.24 3.18 12.97
CA MET A 244 15.72 4.11 11.94
C MET A 244 17.24 4.22 11.95
N LYS A 245 17.88 4.33 13.13
CA LYS A 245 19.32 4.39 13.25
C LYS A 245 20.00 3.11 12.73
N GLN A 246 19.40 1.93 12.94
CA GLN A 246 19.95 0.67 12.39
C GLN A 246 19.95 0.67 10.85
N ILE A 247 18.91 1.22 10.19
CA ILE A 247 18.92 1.37 8.73
C ILE A 247 19.98 2.40 8.31
N ILE A 248 20.12 3.51 9.04
CA ILE A 248 21.08 4.58 8.73
C ILE A 248 22.53 4.10 8.84
N GLU A 249 22.80 3.23 9.78
CA GLU A 249 24.13 2.64 10.02
C GLU A 249 24.45 1.47 9.08
N ASP A 250 23.46 0.91 8.38
CA ASP A 250 23.65 -0.19 7.44
C ASP A 250 24.21 0.32 6.11
N SER A 251 25.37 -0.19 5.71
CA SER A 251 26.10 0.23 4.51
C SER A 251 25.37 -0.09 3.17
N ASN A 252 24.30 -0.88 3.21
CA ASN A 252 23.49 -1.17 2.02
C ASN A 252 22.51 -0.05 1.68
N TYR A 253 22.34 0.94 2.58
CA TYR A 253 21.37 2.01 2.39
C TYR A 253 22.05 3.38 2.39
N SER A 254 21.67 4.21 1.41
CA SER A 254 22.11 5.60 1.30
C SER A 254 21.20 6.36 0.35
N LEU A 255 21.21 7.70 0.40
CA LEU A 255 20.54 8.52 -0.61
C LEU A 255 21.16 8.29 -1.98
N ASN A 256 20.31 8.17 -3.01
CA ASN A 256 20.77 8.26 -4.40
C ASN A 256 21.24 9.71 -4.65
N PRO A 257 22.44 9.91 -5.18
CA PRO A 257 22.97 11.26 -5.46
C PRO A 257 22.10 12.08 -6.43
N SER A 258 21.37 11.41 -7.33
CA SER A 258 20.46 12.02 -8.30
C SER A 258 19.01 11.71 -7.95
N PHE A 259 18.23 12.77 -7.62
CA PHE A 259 16.80 12.60 -7.37
C PHE A 259 16.02 12.16 -8.61
N SER A 260 16.44 12.62 -9.81
CA SER A 260 15.79 12.24 -11.06
C SER A 260 15.95 10.76 -11.39
N ASP A 261 17.12 10.17 -11.06
CA ASP A 261 17.40 8.79 -11.40
C ASP A 261 16.58 7.79 -10.56
N LEU A 262 16.11 8.21 -9.40
CA LEU A 262 15.20 7.41 -8.57
C LEU A 262 13.93 6.97 -9.31
N TRP A 263 13.47 7.78 -10.26
CA TRP A 263 12.19 7.61 -10.94
C TRP A 263 12.33 6.95 -12.32
N GLN A 264 13.54 6.52 -12.64
CA GLN A 264 13.85 5.73 -13.82
C GLN A 264 13.91 4.25 -13.46
N GLU A 265 13.71 3.37 -14.44
CA GLU A 265 13.89 1.92 -14.28
C GLU A 265 15.30 1.58 -13.76
N SER A 266 16.33 2.29 -14.25
CA SER A 266 17.72 2.13 -13.79
C SER A 266 17.95 2.51 -12.31
N GLY A 267 17.02 3.24 -11.70
CA GLY A 267 17.05 3.64 -10.28
C GLY A 267 16.31 2.68 -9.36
N GLU A 268 15.66 1.65 -9.89
CA GLU A 268 14.96 0.66 -9.12
C GLU A 268 15.91 -0.17 -8.25
N TRP A 269 15.46 -0.47 -7.05
CA TRP A 269 16.24 -1.22 -6.06
C TRP A 269 17.66 -0.66 -5.83
N CYS A 270 17.88 0.64 -6.11
CA CYS A 270 19.14 1.31 -5.76
C CYS A 270 19.34 1.34 -4.22
N ALA A 271 20.45 1.90 -3.75
CA ALA A 271 20.76 1.99 -2.33
C ALA A 271 19.74 2.82 -1.52
N GLU A 272 18.95 3.67 -2.15
CA GLU A 272 17.88 4.43 -1.48
C GLU A 272 16.59 3.61 -1.31
N SER A 273 16.38 2.58 -2.11
CA SER A 273 15.17 1.75 -2.05
C SER A 273 15.20 0.79 -0.85
N ILE A 274 14.17 0.85 -0.02
CA ILE A 274 13.93 -0.13 1.06
C ILE A 274 12.88 -1.15 0.61
N PHE A 275 11.81 -0.67 -0.03
CA PHE A 275 10.80 -1.56 -0.60
C PHE A 275 10.10 -0.92 -1.80
N GLU A 276 9.95 -1.70 -2.83
CA GLU A 276 9.22 -1.35 -4.05
C GLU A 276 8.25 -2.48 -4.42
N ILE A 277 7.14 -2.12 -5.06
CA ILE A 277 6.28 -3.08 -5.74
C ILE A 277 6.81 -3.22 -7.16
N ASN A 278 7.16 -4.46 -7.54
CA ASN A 278 7.70 -4.77 -8.86
C ASN A 278 6.58 -4.85 -9.90
N TYR A 279 6.83 -4.22 -11.05
CA TYR A 279 6.00 -4.30 -12.24
C TYR A 279 6.85 -4.73 -13.45
N ASN A 280 6.23 -5.34 -14.46
CA ASN A 280 6.89 -5.62 -15.72
C ASN A 280 5.95 -5.37 -16.91
N ASP A 281 6.53 -5.15 -18.09
CA ASP A 281 5.79 -4.97 -19.34
C ASP A 281 6.03 -6.13 -20.33
N ASP A 282 7.23 -6.68 -20.40
CA ASP A 282 7.67 -7.65 -21.41
C ASP A 282 6.99 -9.02 -21.30
N GLN A 283 6.59 -9.42 -20.08
CA GLN A 283 5.89 -10.68 -19.80
C GLN A 283 4.47 -10.43 -19.25
N ALA A 284 3.93 -9.25 -19.44
CA ALA A 284 2.64 -8.87 -18.92
C ALA A 284 1.52 -9.77 -19.46
N GLN A 285 0.77 -10.36 -18.55
CA GLN A 285 -0.47 -11.10 -18.82
C GLN A 285 -1.70 -10.28 -18.46
N ARG A 286 -1.50 -9.12 -17.83
CA ARG A 286 -2.54 -8.20 -17.41
C ARG A 286 -3.17 -7.53 -18.62
N ASP A 287 -4.49 -7.59 -18.69
CA ASP A 287 -5.31 -6.97 -19.73
C ASP A 287 -6.67 -6.59 -19.14
N TRP A 288 -7.49 -5.88 -19.89
CA TRP A 288 -8.83 -5.48 -19.46
C TRP A 288 -9.72 -6.65 -19.03
N GLY A 289 -9.53 -7.84 -19.60
CA GLY A 289 -10.23 -9.07 -19.23
C GLY A 289 -9.52 -9.90 -18.13
N THR A 290 -8.30 -9.56 -17.78
CA THR A 290 -7.49 -10.27 -16.77
C THR A 290 -6.76 -9.27 -15.84
N PRO A 291 -7.49 -8.41 -15.12
CA PRO A 291 -6.92 -7.27 -14.40
C PRO A 291 -5.97 -7.67 -13.26
N LEU A 292 -6.18 -8.84 -12.64
CA LEU A 292 -5.38 -9.34 -11.52
C LEU A 292 -4.19 -10.22 -11.95
N ALA A 293 -3.98 -10.38 -13.25
CA ALA A 293 -2.82 -11.12 -13.77
C ALA A 293 -1.53 -10.32 -13.57
N ALA A 294 -0.40 -11.02 -13.57
CA ALA A 294 0.91 -10.38 -13.47
C ALA A 294 1.17 -9.44 -14.65
N GLY A 295 1.76 -8.29 -14.38
CA GLY A 295 2.04 -7.27 -15.40
C GLY A 295 2.56 -5.97 -14.82
N GLY A 296 2.28 -4.88 -15.52
CA GLY A 296 2.67 -3.53 -15.17
C GLY A 296 1.65 -2.78 -14.33
N THR A 297 1.81 -1.46 -14.24
CA THR A 297 0.92 -0.52 -13.55
C THR A 297 0.20 0.40 -14.54
N VAL A 298 -1.04 0.78 -14.22
CA VAL A 298 -1.81 1.79 -14.96
C VAL A 298 -1.52 3.21 -14.46
N PHE A 299 -0.81 3.37 -13.36
CA PHE A 299 -0.63 4.65 -12.69
C PHE A 299 -0.09 5.76 -13.62
N PRO A 300 0.94 5.56 -14.48
CA PRO A 300 1.38 6.58 -15.42
C PRO A 300 0.29 7.05 -16.38
N THR A 301 -0.61 6.16 -16.83
CA THR A 301 -1.76 6.53 -17.67
C THR A 301 -2.78 7.35 -16.89
N LEU A 302 -3.06 6.99 -15.63
CA LEU A 302 -3.99 7.73 -14.77
C LEU A 302 -3.56 9.19 -14.60
N CYS A 303 -2.31 9.42 -14.18
CA CYS A 303 -1.81 10.73 -13.73
C CYS A 303 -1.15 11.59 -14.82
N SER A 304 -1.53 11.39 -16.08
CA SER A 304 -0.98 12.13 -17.22
C SER A 304 -2.05 12.89 -18.00
N PRO A 305 -1.66 13.97 -18.72
CA PRO A 305 -2.62 14.76 -19.50
C PRO A 305 -3.27 13.93 -20.61
N ASN A 306 -4.57 14.15 -20.84
CA ASN A 306 -5.29 13.56 -21.95
C ASN A 306 -5.06 14.39 -23.23
N GLY A 307 -4.90 13.73 -24.37
CA GLY A 307 -4.68 14.40 -25.66
C GLY A 307 -3.29 15.02 -25.79
N TRP A 308 -2.32 14.60 -24.98
CA TRP A 308 -0.93 15.04 -25.09
C TRP A 308 -0.22 14.32 -26.25
N GLY A 309 0.08 15.06 -27.30
CA GLY A 309 0.75 14.53 -28.51
C GLY A 309 2.29 14.46 -28.42
N GLY A 310 2.86 14.75 -27.26
CA GLY A 310 4.30 14.90 -27.10
C GLY A 310 4.81 16.30 -27.43
N GLY A 311 6.06 16.57 -27.09
CA GLY A 311 6.75 17.82 -27.34
C GLY A 311 8.25 17.59 -27.43
N GLU A 312 9.04 18.65 -27.61
CA GLU A 312 10.49 18.55 -27.72
C GLU A 312 11.08 17.89 -26.46
N GLY A 313 11.70 16.73 -26.64
CA GLY A 313 12.26 15.94 -25.54
C GLY A 313 11.29 15.05 -24.77
N TRP A 314 10.04 14.94 -25.23
CA TRP A 314 9.00 14.10 -24.61
C TRP A 314 8.50 13.04 -25.57
N ASP A 315 8.13 11.86 -25.02
CA ASP A 315 7.56 10.79 -25.80
C ASP A 315 6.19 11.18 -26.38
N SER A 316 6.02 10.98 -27.67
CA SER A 316 4.74 11.12 -28.34
C SER A 316 3.91 9.84 -28.22
N GLY A 317 2.60 9.99 -28.10
CA GLY A 317 1.67 8.85 -28.10
C GLY A 317 1.43 8.19 -26.73
N GLN A 318 1.93 8.77 -25.66
CA GLN A 318 1.63 8.36 -24.29
C GLN A 318 0.47 9.20 -23.74
N ASP A 319 -0.75 8.88 -24.22
CA ASP A 319 -1.97 9.61 -23.87
C ASP A 319 -2.48 9.18 -22.48
N GLY A 320 -2.58 10.13 -21.58
CA GLY A 320 -3.09 9.91 -20.23
C GLY A 320 -4.60 10.09 -20.10
N TRP A 321 -5.12 9.87 -18.88
CA TRP A 321 -6.53 10.01 -18.58
C TRP A 321 -6.89 11.29 -17.82
N GLY A 322 -5.92 12.09 -17.45
CA GLY A 322 -6.12 13.44 -16.91
C GLY A 322 -6.49 13.47 -15.44
N PHE A 323 -6.13 12.45 -14.65
CA PHE A 323 -6.26 12.49 -13.20
C PHE A 323 -4.98 13.02 -12.55
N LEU A 324 -5.08 13.49 -11.32
CA LEU A 324 -3.99 14.10 -10.54
C LEU A 324 -3.26 15.25 -11.25
N PRO A 325 -3.93 16.25 -11.82
CA PRO A 325 -3.25 17.50 -12.14
C PRO A 325 -2.75 18.15 -10.84
N MET A 326 -1.46 18.55 -10.83
CA MET A 326 -0.83 19.15 -9.65
C MET A 326 -1.33 20.59 -9.45
N ARG A 327 -1.52 20.98 -8.19
CA ARG A 327 -1.89 22.35 -7.86
C ARG A 327 -0.73 23.30 -8.11
N VAL A 328 -1.05 24.52 -8.59
CA VAL A 328 -0.06 25.56 -8.85
C VAL A 328 0.64 25.98 -7.54
N GLU A 329 -0.07 25.94 -6.42
CA GLU A 329 0.46 26.24 -5.09
C GLU A 329 1.58 25.26 -4.72
N THR A 330 1.42 23.98 -5.00
CA THR A 330 2.43 22.93 -4.75
C THR A 330 3.68 23.16 -5.59
N TYR A 331 3.53 23.47 -6.89
CA TYR A 331 4.67 23.86 -7.72
C TYR A 331 5.43 25.05 -7.14
N ASN A 332 4.72 26.06 -6.64
CA ASN A 332 5.30 27.28 -6.10
C ASN A 332 5.95 27.11 -4.72
N MET A 333 5.75 25.98 -4.04
CA MET A 333 6.46 25.67 -2.78
C MET A 333 7.94 25.34 -2.99
N TYR A 334 8.30 24.81 -4.16
CA TYR A 334 9.68 24.51 -4.47
C TYR A 334 10.47 25.78 -4.78
N ALA A 335 11.62 25.94 -4.12
CA ALA A 335 12.56 26.99 -4.50
C ALA A 335 13.05 26.79 -5.95
N GLU A 336 13.43 27.89 -6.63
CA GLU A 336 13.86 27.82 -8.02
C GLU A 336 15.08 26.90 -8.23
N ASN A 337 15.96 26.82 -7.23
CA ASN A 337 17.15 25.95 -7.23
C ASN A 337 16.91 24.56 -6.62
N ASP A 338 15.69 24.22 -6.19
CA ASP A 338 15.38 22.88 -5.69
C ASP A 338 15.33 21.89 -6.86
N LYS A 339 16.30 20.97 -6.89
CA LYS A 339 16.42 19.98 -7.95
C LYS A 339 15.26 19.00 -8.04
N ARG A 340 14.40 18.93 -7.00
CA ARG A 340 13.21 18.06 -6.97
C ARG A 340 12.05 18.64 -7.77
N ARG A 341 11.97 19.99 -7.90
CA ARG A 341 10.84 20.66 -8.56
C ARG A 341 10.55 20.09 -9.95
N ASP A 342 11.52 20.16 -10.83
CA ASP A 342 11.31 19.80 -12.25
C ASP A 342 11.23 18.26 -12.47
N VAL A 343 11.53 17.48 -11.43
CA VAL A 343 11.34 16.03 -11.42
C VAL A 343 9.95 15.65 -10.91
N THR A 344 9.49 16.32 -9.83
CA THR A 344 8.18 16.07 -9.22
C THR A 344 7.06 16.72 -10.02
N CYS A 345 7.32 17.91 -10.57
CA CYS A 345 6.35 18.74 -11.28
C CYS A 345 6.63 18.68 -12.77
N TRP A 346 5.86 17.90 -13.52
CA TRP A 346 5.93 17.88 -14.99
C TRP A 346 5.18 19.10 -15.53
N ASP A 347 5.91 20.18 -15.79
CA ASP A 347 5.38 21.48 -16.19
C ASP A 347 5.16 21.57 -17.71
N LEU A 348 3.91 21.55 -18.14
CA LEU A 348 3.48 21.64 -19.53
C LEU A 348 2.82 22.99 -19.87
N ARG A 349 2.95 24.02 -19.03
CA ARG A 349 2.34 25.35 -19.25
C ARG A 349 2.84 26.04 -20.53
N ALA A 350 3.98 25.65 -21.07
CA ALA A 350 4.49 26.16 -22.34
C ALA A 350 3.90 25.44 -23.59
N TYR A 351 3.12 24.37 -23.39
CA TYR A 351 2.60 23.50 -24.45
C TYR A 351 1.08 23.61 -24.55
N SER A 352 0.55 23.26 -25.70
CA SER A 352 -0.90 23.25 -25.96
C SER A 352 -1.39 21.82 -26.17
N TYR A 353 -2.44 21.45 -25.46
CA TYR A 353 -3.19 20.20 -25.62
C TYR A 353 -4.64 20.43 -25.19
N THR A 354 -5.49 19.42 -25.26
CA THR A 354 -6.88 19.54 -24.82
C THR A 354 -6.97 19.40 -23.30
N GLU A 355 -7.25 20.52 -22.64
CA GLU A 355 -7.44 20.53 -21.17
C GLU A 355 -8.65 19.69 -20.76
N ARG A 356 -8.54 19.03 -19.63
CA ARG A 356 -9.63 18.34 -18.94
C ARG A 356 -10.01 19.07 -17.64
N TYR A 357 -10.86 18.45 -16.84
CA TYR A 357 -11.34 19.04 -15.60
C TYR A 357 -10.20 19.26 -14.61
N GLN A 358 -10.15 20.44 -14.01
CA GLN A 358 -9.12 20.87 -13.04
C GLN A 358 -7.69 20.92 -13.59
N ASP A 359 -7.49 20.87 -14.89
CA ASP A 359 -6.16 20.88 -15.51
C ASP A 359 -5.42 22.20 -15.20
N THR A 360 -4.21 22.09 -14.69
CA THR A 360 -3.31 23.20 -14.36
C THR A 360 -2.13 23.30 -15.32
N HIS A 361 -2.01 22.39 -16.28
CA HIS A 361 -0.84 22.16 -17.12
C HIS A 361 0.42 21.74 -16.31
N ILE A 362 0.26 21.36 -15.03
CA ILE A 362 1.34 20.79 -14.21
C ILE A 362 0.88 19.41 -13.76
N TRP A 363 1.70 18.41 -14.05
CA TRP A 363 1.35 17.01 -13.86
C TRP A 363 2.34 16.30 -12.96
N HIS A 364 1.98 15.08 -12.59
CA HIS A 364 2.81 14.20 -11.78
C HIS A 364 4.08 13.80 -12.56
N GLY A 365 5.27 14.24 -12.11
CA GLY A 365 6.53 14.01 -12.83
C GLY A 365 7.24 12.71 -12.49
N LYS A 366 7.14 12.23 -11.23
CA LYS A 366 7.88 11.05 -10.76
C LYS A 366 7.53 9.77 -11.52
N TYR A 367 6.27 9.58 -11.88
CA TYR A 367 5.77 8.41 -12.60
C TYR A 367 5.16 8.78 -13.96
N ARG A 368 5.71 9.82 -14.63
CA ARG A 368 5.21 10.20 -15.94
C ARG A 368 5.37 9.05 -16.95
N PRO A 369 4.44 8.89 -17.90
CA PRO A 369 4.53 7.84 -18.89
C PRO A 369 5.70 8.06 -19.83
N GLN A 370 6.50 7.01 -20.05
CA GLN A 370 7.56 6.97 -21.04
C GLN A 370 7.33 5.74 -21.92
N SER A 371 7.52 5.86 -23.25
CA SER A 371 7.30 4.74 -24.16
C SER A 371 8.26 3.58 -23.91
N ALA A 372 9.43 3.85 -23.36
CA ALA A 372 10.39 2.82 -22.95
C ALA A 372 9.84 1.88 -21.85
N ASN A 373 8.91 2.36 -21.01
CA ASN A 373 8.39 1.62 -19.87
C ASN A 373 7.20 0.69 -20.20
N ASN A 374 6.72 0.65 -21.44
CA ASN A 374 5.65 -0.24 -21.90
C ASN A 374 5.77 -0.67 -23.36
N GLN A 375 6.94 -0.46 -24.00
CA GLN A 375 7.10 -0.74 -25.43
C GLN A 375 7.01 -2.22 -25.75
N ASP A 376 7.49 -3.08 -24.87
CA ASP A 376 7.59 -4.53 -25.05
C ASP A 376 6.35 -5.28 -24.56
N CYS A 377 5.33 -4.54 -24.08
CA CYS A 377 4.09 -5.10 -23.57
C CYS A 377 3.31 -5.86 -24.66
N PRO A 378 3.01 -7.16 -24.46
CA PRO A 378 2.28 -7.98 -25.44
C PRO A 378 0.75 -7.80 -25.36
N THR A 379 0.24 -7.10 -24.35
CA THR A 379 -1.19 -6.90 -24.09
C THR A 379 -1.55 -5.40 -24.12
N SER A 380 -2.42 -4.94 -23.22
CA SER A 380 -2.85 -3.54 -23.12
C SER A 380 -1.75 -2.64 -22.55
N LYS A 381 -1.05 -1.88 -23.40
CA LYS A 381 0.06 -1.01 -23.01
C LYS A 381 -0.29 -0.01 -21.90
N ASN A 382 -1.51 0.54 -21.93
CA ASN A 382 -1.97 1.52 -20.93
C ASN A 382 -2.06 0.96 -19.51
N LEU A 383 -2.16 -0.37 -19.36
CA LEU A 383 -2.23 -1.06 -18.07
C LEU A 383 -0.87 -1.56 -17.58
N ASN A 384 0.18 -1.47 -18.41
CA ASN A 384 1.39 -2.23 -18.18
C ASN A 384 2.66 -1.38 -18.37
N TYR A 385 2.81 -0.33 -17.57
CA TYR A 385 4.10 0.32 -17.39
C TYR A 385 4.94 -0.46 -16.37
N ASN A 386 6.25 -0.60 -16.62
CA ASN A 386 7.16 -1.38 -15.79
C ASN A 386 7.77 -0.60 -14.62
N ASN A 387 7.47 0.69 -14.47
CA ASN A 387 7.99 1.50 -13.36
C ASN A 387 7.54 0.94 -12.00
N ASN A 388 8.47 0.49 -11.20
CA ASN A 388 8.19 0.06 -9.83
C ASN A 388 7.62 1.19 -8.98
N LYS A 389 6.70 0.87 -8.09
CA LYS A 389 6.19 1.82 -7.11
C LYS A 389 7.08 1.80 -5.86
N ARG A 390 7.69 2.96 -5.50
CA ARG A 390 8.52 3.13 -4.30
C ARG A 390 7.61 3.30 -3.09
N ILE A 391 7.69 2.36 -2.14
CA ILE A 391 6.87 2.37 -0.92
C ILE A 391 7.63 2.99 0.24
N TYR A 392 8.85 2.50 0.49
CA TYR A 392 9.74 3.04 1.51
C TYR A 392 11.11 3.35 0.93
N ARG A 393 11.62 4.56 1.23
CA ARG A 393 12.92 5.05 0.79
C ARG A 393 13.79 5.51 1.96
N TYR A 394 15.10 5.45 1.79
CA TYR A 394 16.07 5.89 2.79
C TYR A 394 15.89 7.36 3.20
N ALA A 395 15.46 8.24 2.27
CA ALA A 395 15.09 9.62 2.63
C ALA A 395 14.01 9.66 3.73
N GLU A 396 13.04 8.75 3.71
CA GLU A 396 12.01 8.66 4.74
C GLU A 396 12.60 8.18 6.07
N THR A 397 13.54 7.24 6.05
CA THR A 397 14.26 6.81 7.27
C THR A 397 14.95 8.00 7.94
N LEU A 398 15.60 8.87 7.16
CA LEU A 398 16.27 10.07 7.69
C LEU A 398 15.28 11.06 8.32
N LEU A 399 14.18 11.34 7.61
CA LEU A 399 13.18 12.31 8.09
C LEU A 399 12.37 11.76 9.28
N ASN A 400 12.09 10.45 9.31
CA ASN A 400 11.51 9.79 10.47
C ASN A 400 12.46 9.84 11.67
N ALA A 401 13.77 9.59 11.46
CA ALA A 401 14.78 9.69 12.53
C ALA A 401 14.85 11.12 13.10
N ALA A 402 14.81 12.14 12.24
CA ALA A 402 14.81 13.55 12.67
C ALA A 402 13.59 13.88 13.53
N GLU A 403 12.41 13.47 13.10
CA GLU A 403 11.16 13.72 13.83
C GLU A 403 11.13 12.97 15.17
N LEU A 404 11.40 11.67 15.17
CA LEU A 404 11.42 10.83 16.37
C LEU A 404 12.46 11.33 17.37
N LEU A 405 13.61 11.84 16.90
CA LEU A 405 14.63 12.42 17.77
C LEU A 405 14.10 13.66 18.49
N LEU A 406 13.42 14.58 17.79
CA LEU A 406 12.81 15.76 18.43
C LEU A 406 11.72 15.36 19.42
N GLN A 407 10.86 14.42 19.04
CA GLN A 407 9.75 13.98 19.89
C GLN A 407 10.19 13.19 21.12
N THR A 408 11.39 12.62 21.11
CA THR A 408 12.02 11.99 22.29
C THR A 408 12.91 12.94 23.09
N GLY A 409 12.87 14.25 22.79
CA GLY A 409 13.63 15.28 23.50
C GLY A 409 15.11 15.37 23.12
N GLY A 410 15.48 14.85 21.96
CA GLY A 410 16.84 14.91 21.43
C GLY A 410 17.20 16.27 20.84
N SER A 411 18.43 16.41 20.35
CA SER A 411 18.99 17.66 19.87
C SER A 411 18.44 18.08 18.52
N ALA A 412 17.90 19.30 18.42
CA ALA A 412 17.46 19.91 17.16
C ALA A 412 18.61 20.07 16.14
N ALA A 413 19.84 20.22 16.59
CA ALA A 413 21.01 20.24 15.72
C ALA A 413 21.39 18.84 15.18
N GLU A 414 21.20 17.77 15.97
CA GLU A 414 21.37 16.39 15.49
C GLU A 414 20.24 16.05 14.50
N ALA A 415 19.01 16.39 14.79
CA ALA A 415 17.88 16.22 13.86
C ALA A 415 18.11 16.95 12.52
N ALA A 416 18.67 18.18 12.57
CA ALA A 416 19.07 18.91 11.37
C ALA A 416 20.11 18.15 10.56
N GLY A 417 20.98 17.35 11.17
CA GLY A 417 21.96 16.51 10.46
C GLY A 417 21.31 15.47 9.54
N TYR A 418 20.18 14.89 9.93
CA TYR A 418 19.41 13.98 9.09
C TYR A 418 18.66 14.73 7.98
N VAL A 419 17.96 15.81 8.31
CA VAL A 419 17.23 16.64 7.35
C VAL A 419 18.17 17.21 6.28
N ASN A 420 19.36 17.67 6.67
CA ASN A 420 20.34 18.27 5.78
C ASN A 420 20.90 17.31 4.73
N GLN A 421 20.91 16.00 4.98
CA GLN A 421 21.29 15.04 3.94
C GLN A 421 20.29 15.10 2.76
N VAL A 422 18.98 15.15 3.05
CA VAL A 422 17.93 15.28 2.03
C VAL A 422 18.00 16.64 1.35
N ARG A 423 18.14 17.72 2.10
CA ARG A 423 18.26 19.10 1.58
C ARG A 423 19.47 19.28 0.67
N ASN A 424 20.62 18.80 1.10
CA ASN A 424 21.87 18.90 0.32
C ASN A 424 21.79 18.15 -1.01
N ARG A 425 21.16 16.96 -1.03
CA ARG A 425 20.87 16.24 -2.27
C ARG A 425 19.95 17.06 -3.19
N ALA A 426 18.96 17.75 -2.63
CA ALA A 426 18.06 18.66 -3.35
C ALA A 426 18.72 19.97 -3.81
N GLY A 427 19.95 20.27 -3.39
CA GLY A 427 20.68 21.50 -3.71
C GLY A 427 20.30 22.69 -2.83
N LEU A 428 19.70 22.43 -1.67
CA LEU A 428 19.29 23.45 -0.71
C LEU A 428 20.31 23.64 0.40
N GLU A 429 20.38 24.85 0.97
CA GLU A 429 21.24 25.16 2.09
C GLU A 429 20.89 24.38 3.34
N SER A 430 21.92 24.01 4.11
CA SER A 430 21.77 23.33 5.39
C SER A 430 21.17 24.23 6.47
N LEU A 431 20.32 23.64 7.31
CA LEU A 431 19.78 24.26 8.51
C LEU A 431 20.67 23.96 9.72
N THR A 432 20.84 24.92 10.65
CA THR A 432 21.60 24.69 11.87
C THR A 432 20.82 23.91 12.93
N THR A 433 19.51 24.11 12.96
CA THR A 433 18.53 23.41 13.80
C THR A 433 17.24 23.25 13.02
N VAL A 434 16.39 22.32 13.41
CA VAL A 434 15.07 22.10 12.80
C VAL A 434 13.99 22.02 13.86
N THR A 435 12.79 22.45 13.47
CA THR A 435 11.54 22.26 14.18
C THR A 435 10.74 21.12 13.57
N ILE A 436 9.64 20.72 14.19
CA ILE A 436 8.69 19.76 13.60
C ILE A 436 8.17 20.28 12.25
N ASP A 437 7.81 21.55 12.14
CA ASP A 437 7.30 22.12 10.88
C ASP A 437 8.37 22.18 9.77
N ASP A 438 9.64 22.36 10.10
CA ASP A 438 10.73 22.25 9.12
C ASP A 438 10.82 20.82 8.58
N ILE A 439 10.66 19.79 9.43
CA ILE A 439 10.67 18.39 9.03
C ILE A 439 9.44 18.07 8.16
N PHE A 440 8.24 18.53 8.54
CA PHE A 440 7.02 18.35 7.75
C PHE A 440 7.11 19.06 6.40
N THR A 441 7.73 20.23 6.33
CA THR A 441 7.99 20.92 5.06
C THR A 441 8.95 20.12 4.18
N GLU A 442 10.03 19.58 4.75
CA GLU A 442 10.98 18.76 3.98
C GLU A 442 10.33 17.45 3.52
N ARG A 443 9.52 16.80 4.36
CA ARG A 443 8.72 15.62 3.98
C ARG A 443 7.77 15.94 2.84
N HIS A 444 7.07 17.06 2.90
CA HIS A 444 6.14 17.51 1.88
C HIS A 444 6.84 17.65 0.51
N LEU A 445 7.96 18.39 0.46
CA LEU A 445 8.73 18.56 -0.78
C LEU A 445 9.36 17.24 -1.29
N GLU A 446 9.79 16.38 -0.39
CA GLU A 446 10.45 15.13 -0.74
C GLU A 446 9.47 14.06 -1.24
N PHE A 447 8.30 13.93 -0.59
CA PHE A 447 7.34 12.85 -0.86
C PHE A 447 6.09 13.28 -1.62
N CYS A 448 6.00 14.51 -2.11
CA CYS A 448 4.93 14.95 -2.99
C CYS A 448 4.79 14.00 -4.19
N GLY A 449 3.60 13.46 -4.40
CA GLY A 449 3.32 12.45 -5.42
C GLY A 449 3.67 11.01 -5.04
N GLU A 450 3.86 10.70 -3.74
CA GLU A 450 4.10 9.34 -3.24
C GLU A 450 2.98 8.83 -2.29
N GLY A 451 1.85 9.54 -2.23
CA GLY A 451 0.66 9.15 -1.44
C GLY A 451 0.79 9.35 0.07
N LYS A 452 1.79 10.08 0.55
CA LYS A 452 2.10 10.20 1.99
C LYS A 452 1.51 11.44 2.66
N ARG A 453 1.25 12.50 1.89
CA ARG A 453 0.90 13.83 2.43
C ARG A 453 -0.34 13.83 3.31
N TYR A 454 -1.42 13.18 2.90
CA TYR A 454 -2.66 13.10 3.70
C TYR A 454 -2.41 12.49 5.08
N PHE A 455 -1.69 11.37 5.14
CA PHE A 455 -1.41 10.68 6.40
C PHE A 455 -0.46 11.48 7.32
N ASP A 456 0.50 12.20 6.75
CA ASP A 456 1.34 13.14 7.51
C ASP A 456 0.49 14.24 8.15
N LEU A 457 -0.45 14.86 7.40
CA LEU A 457 -1.34 15.90 7.92
C LEU A 457 -2.27 15.37 9.02
N VAL A 458 -2.82 14.16 8.85
CA VAL A 458 -3.72 13.52 9.82
C VAL A 458 -2.99 13.20 11.12
N ARG A 459 -1.80 12.56 11.06
CA ARG A 459 -1.03 12.26 12.27
C ARG A 459 -0.51 13.49 13.00
N ALA A 460 -0.28 14.59 12.27
CA ALA A 460 0.15 15.86 12.84
C ALA A 460 -0.87 16.47 13.83
N GLU A 461 -2.15 16.06 13.78
CA GLU A 461 -3.16 16.48 14.77
C GLU A 461 -2.74 16.13 16.21
N GLY A 462 -2.04 15.01 16.41
CA GLY A 462 -1.55 14.57 17.71
C GLY A 462 -0.15 15.09 18.09
N ILE A 463 0.54 15.82 17.20
CA ILE A 463 1.93 16.24 17.42
C ILE A 463 2.00 17.65 18.02
N PRO A 464 2.55 17.83 19.23
CA PRO A 464 2.74 19.14 19.81
C PRO A 464 3.66 20.03 18.95
N GLY A 465 3.23 21.25 18.68
CA GLY A 465 4.01 22.24 17.91
C GLY A 465 3.89 22.11 16.39
N ALA A 466 3.27 21.06 15.83
CA ALA A 466 2.97 21.00 14.42
C ALA A 466 1.88 22.02 14.04
N THR A 467 2.10 22.78 12.96
CA THR A 467 1.12 23.72 12.39
C THR A 467 0.50 23.19 11.10
N GLN A 468 1.22 22.36 10.36
CA GLN A 468 0.74 21.68 9.15
C GLN A 468 -0.11 20.45 9.54
N LYS A 469 -1.38 20.67 9.85
CA LYS A 469 -2.35 19.66 10.31
C LYS A 469 -3.50 19.53 9.33
N ALA A 470 -4.15 18.38 9.29
CA ALA A 470 -5.31 18.15 8.44
C ALA A 470 -6.41 19.20 8.67
N SER A 471 -6.71 19.54 9.93
CA SER A 471 -7.71 20.56 10.29
C SER A 471 -7.35 21.99 9.87
N THR A 472 -6.08 22.30 9.63
CA THR A 472 -5.62 23.64 9.22
C THR A 472 -5.33 23.75 7.73
N VAL A 473 -4.93 22.66 7.09
CA VAL A 473 -4.49 22.62 5.69
C VAL A 473 -5.63 22.17 4.76
N LEU A 474 -6.39 21.14 5.17
CA LEU A 474 -7.44 20.53 4.34
C LEU A 474 -8.78 21.28 4.56
N VAL A 475 -8.85 22.50 4.05
CA VAL A 475 -9.97 23.43 4.16
C VAL A 475 -10.48 23.81 2.77
N PRO A 476 -11.64 24.50 2.64
CA PRO A 476 -12.12 24.99 1.36
C PRO A 476 -11.07 25.79 0.59
N ASP A 477 -10.93 25.52 -0.69
CA ASP A 477 -9.99 26.21 -1.57
C ASP A 477 -10.64 27.42 -2.27
N SER A 478 -9.81 28.29 -2.83
CA SER A 478 -10.27 29.51 -3.52
C SER A 478 -10.88 29.22 -4.90
N TYR A 479 -10.71 28.01 -5.43
CA TYR A 479 -11.27 27.58 -6.73
C TYR A 479 -12.69 27.05 -6.59
N GLY A 480 -13.10 26.69 -5.37
CA GLY A 480 -14.41 26.07 -5.10
C GLY A 480 -14.46 24.59 -5.44
N TYR A 481 -13.32 23.94 -5.61
CA TYR A 481 -13.24 22.49 -5.85
C TYR A 481 -13.37 21.71 -4.54
N ARG A 482 -12.65 22.13 -3.49
CA ARG A 482 -12.90 21.66 -2.12
C ARG A 482 -13.75 22.69 -1.41
N THR A 483 -14.92 22.29 -0.95
CA THR A 483 -15.90 23.16 -0.26
C THR A 483 -16.07 22.80 1.20
N ASN A 484 -15.62 21.62 1.63
CA ASN A 484 -15.68 21.16 3.01
C ASN A 484 -14.29 21.11 3.64
N SER A 485 -14.25 21.25 4.96
CA SER A 485 -13.03 21.08 5.75
C SER A 485 -12.92 19.65 6.26
N TRP A 486 -11.69 19.19 6.39
CA TRP A 486 -11.41 17.99 7.16
C TRP A 486 -11.77 18.19 8.64
N THR A 487 -12.30 17.15 9.26
CA THR A 487 -12.60 17.09 10.69
C THR A 487 -12.19 15.71 11.22
N PRO A 488 -11.99 15.50 12.54
CA PRO A 488 -11.49 14.23 13.08
C PRO A 488 -12.29 12.99 12.67
N ASN A 489 -13.61 13.12 12.43
CA ASN A 489 -14.42 12.02 11.94
C ASN A 489 -14.18 11.68 10.45
N LYS A 490 -13.44 12.52 9.71
CA LYS A 490 -13.00 12.25 8.34
C LYS A 490 -11.68 11.49 8.27
N LYS A 491 -11.08 11.14 9.42
CA LYS A 491 -9.85 10.38 9.48
C LYS A 491 -9.97 9.03 8.77
N TYR A 492 -11.11 8.35 8.93
CA TYR A 492 -11.38 7.04 8.35
C TYR A 492 -12.51 7.15 7.33
N ILE A 493 -12.27 6.65 6.11
CA ILE A 493 -13.25 6.71 5.03
C ILE A 493 -14.43 5.76 5.27
N PRO A 494 -15.56 5.96 4.59
CA PRO A 494 -16.72 5.07 4.71
C PRO A 494 -16.41 3.66 4.23
N LEU A 495 -17.00 2.65 4.90
CA LEU A 495 -17.12 1.30 4.37
C LEU A 495 -18.05 1.30 3.16
N SER A 496 -17.79 0.46 2.16
CA SER A 496 -18.68 0.35 1.02
C SER A 496 -20.04 -0.25 1.40
N GLN A 497 -21.09 0.17 0.70
CA GLN A 497 -22.43 -0.36 0.94
C GLN A 497 -22.51 -1.86 0.65
N SER A 498 -21.74 -2.35 -0.32
CA SER A 498 -21.69 -3.79 -0.63
C SER A 498 -21.16 -4.63 0.52
N GLU A 499 -20.17 -4.12 1.28
CA GLU A 499 -19.63 -4.83 2.45
C GLU A 499 -20.63 -4.82 3.62
N LEU A 500 -21.30 -3.68 3.85
CA LEU A 500 -22.35 -3.57 4.88
C LEU A 500 -23.55 -4.48 4.58
N ASP A 501 -23.89 -4.65 3.29
CA ASP A 501 -24.98 -5.54 2.87
C ASP A 501 -24.56 -7.02 2.98
N ALA A 502 -23.29 -7.33 2.75
CA ALA A 502 -22.74 -8.68 2.86
C ALA A 502 -22.58 -9.14 4.32
N ASP A 503 -22.17 -8.23 5.21
CA ASP A 503 -22.04 -8.50 6.65
C ASP A 503 -22.78 -7.43 7.48
N PRO A 504 -24.04 -7.71 7.87
CA PRO A 504 -24.85 -6.77 8.66
C PRO A 504 -24.36 -6.54 10.08
N THR A 505 -23.26 -7.19 10.51
CA THR A 505 -22.62 -6.91 11.81
C THR A 505 -21.64 -5.75 11.74
N LEU A 506 -21.25 -5.32 10.52
CA LEU A 506 -20.39 -4.17 10.31
C LEU A 506 -21.10 -2.86 10.67
N VAL A 507 -20.36 -1.96 11.27
CA VAL A 507 -20.82 -0.62 11.65
C VAL A 507 -20.10 0.41 10.78
N GLN A 508 -20.87 1.25 10.09
CA GLN A 508 -20.35 2.31 9.24
C GLN A 508 -19.56 3.35 10.03
N ASN A 509 -18.48 3.86 9.45
CA ASN A 509 -17.75 5.01 9.97
C ASN A 509 -18.63 6.27 9.93
N ASN A 510 -18.51 7.09 10.95
CA ASN A 510 -19.21 8.38 11.01
C ASN A 510 -18.41 9.45 10.21
N TYR A 511 -18.51 9.37 8.89
CA TYR A 511 -17.75 10.21 7.94
C TYR A 511 -18.45 11.53 7.61
#